data_105641ea54ba9fc7c509183892b14a60
#
_entry.id   105641ea54ba9fc7c509183892b14a60
#
_cell.length_a   1.000
_cell.length_b   1.000
_cell.length_c   1.000
_cell.angle_alpha   90.00
_cell.angle_beta   90.00
_cell.angle_gamma   90.00
#
_symmetry.space_group_name_H-M   'P 1'
#
loop_
_entity.id
_entity.type
_entity.pdbx_description
1 polymer ?
#
loop_
_entity_poly.entity_id
_entity_poly.type
_entity_poly.pdbx_seq_one_letter_code
_entity_poly.pdbx_strand_id
1 'polypeptide(L)'
;MVIYQLFVRVFGATEKKKCGSLNDINDAVVKRLVELGVTHVWLTGVIRHSNYKDTNPLVTKGLAGSPYAITDYYDIDPDIADDKEQRMAEFESAVGRLHDAGLKVIIDFVPNHLAREYKSRCKPHSEPDFGENDNAGVTFSPDNNFYYCPGEPLQLPISSEGVHYHEFPAKASGNNVFSPSPSVNDWYDTVKLNYGIDFRDGSKHFDTVPDTWCKMLNVLKFWCSKNVDGFRVDMAEMVPVEFWQWVITELKKHSKITMIAEIYQPDMYRSYLDAGFDFLYDKVGFYNTLESIFRYGGSASRITDIWKSLNGLDDKMLRFLENHDEVRIASRHFMGDARNGFPYMALAALMSRGPLMIYNGQEFGEKAEGASGFSGDDGRTSIFDYVFMPSLQVENQENYKDIYLFYKNLLTFKQSHEAIRSGAFYDLMWANPWYSNFDPQYVYAFIRYCKDERLLIVINFNLHDVKDVRVTIPDDAVRLLGGCEGEYRVVVNPGEYKVVEI
;
A
#
# COMPACT_ATOMS: atom_id res chain seq x y z
N MET A 1 -8.53 -0.01 -12.44
CA MET A 1 -8.38 0.75 -11.18
C MET A 1 -6.96 1.29 -11.11
N VAL A 2 -6.80 2.60 -10.85
CA VAL A 2 -5.51 3.26 -10.61
C VAL A 2 -5.63 4.00 -9.28
N ILE A 3 -4.76 3.63 -8.33
CA ILE A 3 -4.74 4.20 -6.98
C ILE A 3 -3.57 5.19 -6.91
N TYR A 4 -3.83 6.38 -6.39
CA TYR A 4 -2.79 7.32 -5.99
C TYR A 4 -2.70 7.31 -4.47
N GLN A 5 -1.62 6.76 -3.93
CA GLN A 5 -1.35 6.82 -2.50
C GLN A 5 -0.87 8.24 -2.17
N LEU A 6 -1.64 8.96 -1.36
CA LEU A 6 -1.38 10.32 -0.94
C LEU A 6 -1.16 10.35 0.57
N PHE A 7 0.09 10.49 0.98
CA PHE A 7 0.44 10.66 2.40
C PHE A 7 0.28 12.14 2.76
N VAL A 8 -0.83 12.48 3.38
CA VAL A 8 -1.28 13.87 3.57
C VAL A 8 -0.22 14.74 4.23
N ARG A 9 0.36 14.27 5.34
CA ARG A 9 1.39 14.99 6.10
C ARG A 9 2.59 15.42 5.24
N VAL A 10 2.98 14.60 4.30
CA VAL A 10 4.18 14.81 3.46
C VAL A 10 3.83 15.50 2.15
N PHE A 11 2.65 15.24 1.59
CA PHE A 11 2.23 15.72 0.27
C PHE A 11 2.21 17.25 0.17
N GLY A 12 1.60 17.94 1.14
CA GLY A 12 1.50 19.38 1.18
C GLY A 12 2.64 20.08 1.93
N ALA A 13 3.63 19.31 2.41
CA ALA A 13 4.75 19.87 3.15
C ALA A 13 5.70 20.65 2.21
N THR A 14 6.28 21.73 2.76
CA THR A 14 7.29 22.56 2.08
C THR A 14 8.39 22.92 3.07
N GLU A 15 9.47 23.57 2.63
CA GLU A 15 10.50 24.10 3.54
C GLU A 15 9.94 24.99 4.65
N LYS A 16 8.84 25.70 4.35
CA LYS A 16 8.20 26.64 5.29
C LYS A 16 7.05 26.01 6.06
N LYS A 17 6.28 25.14 5.43
CA LYS A 17 5.16 24.40 6.01
C LYS A 17 5.60 22.97 6.28
N LYS A 18 5.97 22.65 7.52
CA LYS A 18 6.54 21.35 7.90
C LYS A 18 5.59 20.17 7.75
N CYS A 19 4.28 20.40 7.72
CA CYS A 19 3.25 19.37 7.63
C CYS A 19 2.24 19.78 6.57
N GLY A 20 1.92 18.87 5.64
CA GLY A 20 0.81 19.03 4.72
C GLY A 20 -0.54 18.96 5.45
N SER A 21 -1.58 19.46 4.82
CA SER A 21 -2.94 19.44 5.36
C SER A 21 -3.94 18.89 4.34
N LEU A 22 -5.13 18.54 4.82
CA LEU A 22 -6.25 18.09 3.99
C LEU A 22 -6.69 19.15 2.96
N ASN A 23 -6.46 20.43 3.25
CA ASN A 23 -6.76 21.52 2.34
C ASN A 23 -5.72 21.69 1.22
N ASP A 24 -4.54 21.07 1.34
CA ASP A 24 -3.58 20.96 0.21
C ASP A 24 -4.12 20.07 -0.91
N ILE A 25 -5.13 19.21 -0.63
CA ILE A 25 -5.90 18.47 -1.65
C ILE A 25 -6.94 19.42 -2.26
N ASN A 26 -6.45 20.47 -2.90
CA ASN A 26 -7.26 21.51 -3.54
C ASN A 26 -7.66 21.15 -4.98
N ASP A 27 -8.49 21.99 -5.60
CA ASP A 27 -9.02 21.76 -6.95
C ASP A 27 -7.93 21.56 -8.01
N ALA A 28 -6.77 22.22 -7.87
CA ALA A 28 -5.66 22.07 -8.81
C ALA A 28 -5.02 20.68 -8.68
N VAL A 29 -4.85 20.19 -7.46
CA VAL A 29 -4.37 18.83 -7.18
C VAL A 29 -5.36 17.80 -7.68
N VAL A 30 -6.64 17.95 -7.36
CA VAL A 30 -7.72 17.05 -7.81
C VAL A 30 -7.75 16.96 -9.33
N LYS A 31 -7.71 18.10 -10.02
CA LYS A 31 -7.64 18.16 -11.49
C LYS A 31 -6.43 17.41 -12.03
N ARG A 32 -5.24 17.61 -11.45
CA ARG A 32 -4.01 16.89 -11.83
C ARG A 32 -4.15 15.38 -11.67
N LEU A 33 -4.76 14.91 -10.58
CA LEU A 33 -4.99 13.48 -10.36
C LEU A 33 -5.92 12.86 -11.41
N VAL A 34 -7.00 13.57 -11.76
CA VAL A 34 -7.90 13.16 -12.85
C VAL A 34 -7.15 13.11 -14.19
N GLU A 35 -6.37 14.14 -14.52
CA GLU A 35 -5.57 14.20 -15.76
C GLU A 35 -4.49 13.10 -15.81
N LEU A 36 -3.98 12.67 -14.67
CA LEU A 36 -3.04 11.57 -14.55
C LEU A 36 -3.72 10.19 -14.75
N GLY A 37 -5.05 10.15 -14.78
CA GLY A 37 -5.82 8.91 -14.93
C GLY A 37 -6.06 8.16 -13.62
N VAL A 38 -5.95 8.84 -12.48
CA VAL A 38 -6.28 8.28 -11.16
C VAL A 38 -7.79 8.02 -11.05
N THR A 39 -8.16 6.95 -10.38
CA THR A 39 -9.56 6.60 -10.10
C THR A 39 -9.87 6.53 -8.62
N HIS A 40 -8.85 6.30 -7.79
CA HIS A 40 -8.95 6.19 -6.34
C HIS A 40 -7.78 6.93 -5.70
N VAL A 41 -8.04 7.63 -4.61
CA VAL A 41 -7.01 8.25 -3.77
C VAL A 41 -6.98 7.52 -2.44
N TRP A 42 -5.84 6.94 -2.10
CA TRP A 42 -5.62 6.37 -0.78
C TRP A 42 -4.94 7.43 0.09
N LEU A 43 -5.70 7.98 1.04
CA LEU A 43 -5.22 8.95 2.01
C LEU A 43 -4.53 8.22 3.17
N THR A 44 -3.20 8.24 3.17
CA THR A 44 -2.38 7.64 4.22
C THR A 44 -2.24 8.56 5.41
N GLY A 45 -2.30 7.99 6.63
CA GLY A 45 -2.00 8.69 7.88
C GLY A 45 -3.05 9.72 8.29
N VAL A 46 -4.34 9.49 7.98
CA VAL A 46 -5.42 10.43 8.33
C VAL A 46 -6.03 10.19 9.71
N ILE A 47 -6.09 8.93 10.16
CA ILE A 47 -6.61 8.60 11.49
C ILE A 47 -5.61 9.07 12.54
N ARG A 48 -6.13 9.60 13.65
CA ARG A 48 -5.32 10.16 14.75
C ARG A 48 -4.35 9.12 15.30
N HIS A 49 -3.07 9.45 15.29
CA HIS A 49 -1.96 8.60 15.71
C HIS A 49 -1.00 9.33 16.68
N SER A 50 -0.04 8.58 17.21
CA SER A 50 0.95 9.14 18.13
C SER A 50 1.82 10.18 17.43
N ASN A 51 2.20 11.23 18.15
CA ASN A 51 3.22 12.19 17.73
C ASN A 51 3.94 12.73 18.98
N TYR A 52 5.13 13.28 18.80
CA TYR A 52 5.98 13.76 19.89
C TYR A 52 5.36 14.91 20.73
N LYS A 53 4.37 15.63 20.20
CA LYS A 53 3.73 16.75 20.89
C LYS A 53 2.64 16.29 21.87
N ASP A 54 1.92 15.20 21.50
CA ASP A 54 0.70 14.78 22.18
C ASP A 54 0.86 13.46 22.96
N THR A 55 1.93 12.69 22.67
CA THR A 55 2.19 11.39 23.29
C THR A 55 3.59 11.35 23.92
N ASN A 56 3.80 10.39 24.83
CA ASN A 56 5.08 10.26 25.52
C ASN A 56 6.21 9.89 24.53
N PRO A 57 7.34 10.62 24.52
CA PRO A 57 8.46 10.37 23.61
C PRO A 57 9.06 8.97 23.67
N LEU A 58 8.95 8.28 24.82
CA LEU A 58 9.48 6.89 24.97
C LEU A 58 8.64 5.84 24.26
N VAL A 59 7.40 6.19 23.86
CA VAL A 59 6.49 5.30 23.09
C VAL A 59 6.04 5.97 21.80
N THR A 60 6.88 6.86 21.26
CA THR A 60 6.64 7.56 19.97
C THR A 60 7.88 7.46 19.10
N LYS A 61 7.76 6.91 17.89
CA LYS A 61 8.86 6.82 16.93
C LYS A 61 8.96 8.11 16.10
N GLY A 62 10.13 8.74 16.09
CA GLY A 62 10.37 10.00 15.39
C GLY A 62 9.59 11.18 15.98
N LEU A 63 9.61 12.32 15.28
CA LEU A 63 8.95 13.55 15.73
C LEU A 63 7.45 13.60 15.39
N ALA A 64 7.08 13.00 14.26
CA ALA A 64 5.71 12.99 13.77
C ALA A 64 4.93 11.73 14.17
N GLY A 65 5.60 10.76 14.79
CA GLY A 65 5.03 9.47 15.16
C GLY A 65 4.70 8.57 13.96
N SER A 66 4.46 7.29 14.25
CA SER A 66 4.01 6.34 13.25
C SER A 66 2.55 6.60 12.89
N PRO A 67 2.18 6.72 11.60
CA PRO A 67 0.78 6.81 11.17
C PRO A 67 -0.02 5.53 11.48
N TYR A 68 0.66 4.47 11.90
CA TYR A 68 0.08 3.19 12.28
C TYR A 68 0.01 2.99 13.82
N ALA A 69 0.54 3.89 14.63
CA ALA A 69 0.35 3.91 16.08
C ALA A 69 -0.90 4.73 16.43
N ILE A 70 -2.08 4.16 16.20
CA ILE A 70 -3.37 4.85 16.34
C ILE A 70 -3.65 5.17 17.80
N THR A 71 -3.97 6.42 18.08
CA THR A 71 -4.35 6.91 19.42
C THR A 71 -5.85 7.15 19.58
N ASP A 72 -6.58 7.35 18.47
CA ASP A 72 -8.05 7.43 18.45
C ASP A 72 -8.57 7.00 17.07
N TYR A 73 -9.28 5.87 17.01
CA TYR A 73 -9.85 5.37 15.76
C TYR A 73 -11.00 6.22 15.19
N TYR A 74 -11.58 7.11 15.98
CA TYR A 74 -12.76 7.91 15.60
C TYR A 74 -12.42 9.37 15.31
N ASP A 75 -11.13 9.70 15.20
CA ASP A 75 -10.66 11.07 15.03
C ASP A 75 -9.65 11.20 13.89
N ILE A 76 -9.55 12.40 13.34
CA ILE A 76 -8.54 12.81 12.36
C ILE A 76 -7.31 13.30 13.09
N ASP A 77 -6.13 13.04 12.54
CA ASP A 77 -4.88 13.57 13.08
C ASP A 77 -4.89 15.12 13.02
N PRO A 78 -4.70 15.78 14.16
CA PRO A 78 -4.80 17.25 14.21
C PRO A 78 -3.67 17.97 13.47
N ASP A 79 -2.54 17.31 13.18
CA ASP A 79 -1.42 17.95 12.49
C ASP A 79 -1.68 18.11 10.97
N ILE A 80 -2.61 17.33 10.40
CA ILE A 80 -2.99 17.44 8.99
C ILE A 80 -4.22 18.33 8.74
N ALA A 81 -4.68 19.07 9.72
CA ALA A 81 -5.74 20.06 9.60
C ALA A 81 -5.18 21.48 9.74
N ASP A 82 -5.68 22.41 8.95
CA ASP A 82 -5.34 23.82 9.10
C ASP A 82 -6.00 24.39 10.35
N ASP A 83 -7.25 24.01 10.64
CA ASP A 83 -7.92 24.25 11.93
C ASP A 83 -8.14 22.92 12.66
N LYS A 84 -7.38 22.71 13.72
CA LYS A 84 -7.42 21.47 14.51
C LYS A 84 -8.81 21.14 15.08
N GLU A 85 -9.61 22.14 15.39
CA GLU A 85 -10.98 21.95 15.90
C GLU A 85 -11.96 21.54 14.78
N GLN A 86 -11.62 21.89 13.52
CA GLN A 86 -12.42 21.56 12.34
C GLN A 86 -11.88 20.35 11.56
N ARG A 87 -10.90 19.62 12.08
CA ARG A 87 -10.18 18.53 11.38
C ARG A 87 -11.09 17.51 10.71
N MET A 88 -12.18 17.11 11.37
CA MET A 88 -13.16 16.19 10.77
C MET A 88 -13.93 16.84 9.62
N ALA A 89 -14.31 18.09 9.74
CA ALA A 89 -14.99 18.84 8.68
C ALA A 89 -14.05 19.08 7.49
N GLU A 90 -12.77 19.34 7.74
CA GLU A 90 -11.75 19.44 6.67
C GLU A 90 -11.58 18.10 5.94
N PHE A 91 -11.57 16.98 6.67
CA PHE A 91 -11.53 15.65 6.06
C PHE A 91 -12.76 15.39 5.19
N GLU A 92 -13.96 15.61 5.71
CA GLU A 92 -15.22 15.44 4.96
C GLU A 92 -15.24 16.35 3.71
N SER A 93 -14.71 17.55 3.81
CA SER A 93 -14.57 18.49 2.69
C SER A 93 -13.57 17.98 1.63
N ALA A 94 -12.44 17.41 2.05
CA ALA A 94 -11.47 16.81 1.13
C ALA A 94 -12.06 15.59 0.39
N VAL A 95 -12.78 14.72 1.11
CA VAL A 95 -13.53 13.59 0.53
C VAL A 95 -14.55 14.11 -0.49
N GLY A 96 -15.31 15.16 -0.15
CA GLY A 96 -16.28 15.78 -1.04
C GLY A 96 -15.64 16.28 -2.35
N ARG A 97 -14.53 17.02 -2.27
CA ARG A 97 -13.80 17.50 -3.46
C ARG A 97 -13.34 16.37 -4.37
N LEU A 98 -12.86 15.27 -3.79
CA LEU A 98 -12.46 14.08 -4.57
C LEU A 98 -13.65 13.43 -5.24
N HIS A 99 -14.77 13.27 -4.53
CA HIS A 99 -16.01 12.69 -5.07
C HIS A 99 -16.62 13.55 -6.18
N ASP A 100 -16.62 14.87 -6.03
CA ASP A 100 -17.14 15.80 -7.05
C ASP A 100 -16.36 15.69 -8.38
N ALA A 101 -15.10 15.26 -8.30
CA ALA A 101 -14.28 14.96 -9.46
C ALA A 101 -14.38 13.49 -9.96
N GLY A 102 -15.24 12.68 -9.36
CA GLY A 102 -15.44 11.26 -9.69
C GLY A 102 -14.36 10.32 -9.16
N LEU A 103 -13.49 10.79 -8.24
CA LEU A 103 -12.49 9.97 -7.58
C LEU A 103 -13.07 9.31 -6.33
N LYS A 104 -12.63 8.10 -6.03
CA LYS A 104 -12.99 7.38 -4.80
C LYS A 104 -11.92 7.52 -3.75
N VAL A 105 -12.32 7.42 -2.48
CA VAL A 105 -11.44 7.60 -1.34
C VAL A 105 -11.22 6.30 -0.57
N ILE A 106 -9.96 5.95 -0.37
CA ILE A 106 -9.51 4.83 0.47
C ILE A 106 -8.72 5.42 1.64
N ILE A 107 -8.87 4.85 2.84
CA ILE A 107 -8.05 5.19 4.01
C ILE A 107 -7.40 3.93 4.58
N ASP A 108 -6.35 4.10 5.40
CA ASP A 108 -5.79 2.98 6.17
C ASP A 108 -6.76 2.53 7.25
N PHE A 109 -6.82 1.22 7.46
CA PHE A 109 -7.39 0.61 8.65
C PHE A 109 -6.33 -0.25 9.31
N VAL A 110 -6.01 0.04 10.57
CA VAL A 110 -4.95 -0.62 11.35
C VAL A 110 -5.59 -1.55 12.38
N PRO A 111 -5.84 -2.82 12.05
CA PRO A 111 -6.58 -3.73 12.93
C PRO A 111 -5.72 -4.48 13.93
N ASN A 112 -4.43 -4.68 13.63
CA ASN A 112 -3.58 -5.59 14.39
C ASN A 112 -3.13 -5.00 15.73
N HIS A 113 -2.97 -3.69 15.81
CA HIS A 113 -2.37 -2.99 16.96
C HIS A 113 -2.88 -1.55 17.06
N LEU A 114 -2.59 -0.91 18.16
CA LEU A 114 -2.82 0.51 18.41
C LEU A 114 -1.68 1.09 19.24
N ALA A 115 -1.61 2.41 19.41
CA ALA A 115 -0.61 3.06 20.23
C ALA A 115 -0.73 2.64 21.72
N ARG A 116 0.40 2.60 22.45
CA ARG A 116 0.34 2.31 23.91
C ARG A 116 -0.50 3.33 24.68
N GLU A 117 -0.52 4.59 24.25
CA GLU A 117 -1.33 5.65 24.84
C GLU A 117 -2.68 5.84 24.12
N TYR A 118 -3.23 4.76 23.53
CA TYR A 118 -4.56 4.82 22.95
C TYR A 118 -5.62 5.25 23.97
N LYS A 119 -6.37 6.26 23.60
CA LYS A 119 -7.55 6.73 24.34
C LYS A 119 -8.45 7.52 23.40
N SER A 120 -9.60 6.97 23.06
CA SER A 120 -10.55 7.68 22.22
C SER A 120 -11.27 8.79 22.97
N ARG A 121 -11.32 9.96 22.35
CA ARG A 121 -12.10 11.13 22.79
C ARG A 121 -13.35 11.34 21.94
N CYS A 122 -13.36 10.71 20.76
CA CYS A 122 -14.40 10.92 19.75
C CYS A 122 -15.29 9.70 19.53
N LYS A 123 -15.08 8.60 20.25
CA LYS A 123 -15.93 7.40 20.18
C LYS A 123 -17.37 7.69 20.65
N PRO A 124 -18.37 6.89 20.22
CA PRO A 124 -19.71 6.97 20.78
C PRO A 124 -19.70 6.80 22.31
N HIS A 125 -20.44 7.65 23.02
CA HIS A 125 -20.43 7.68 24.49
C HIS A 125 -20.90 6.36 25.14
N SER A 126 -21.71 5.58 24.44
CA SER A 126 -22.25 4.29 24.91
C SER A 126 -21.25 3.13 24.78
N GLU A 127 -20.12 3.33 24.12
CA GLU A 127 -19.16 2.26 23.88
C GLU A 127 -17.98 2.36 24.84
N PRO A 128 -17.59 1.25 25.52
CA PRO A 128 -16.36 1.20 26.31
C PRO A 128 -15.15 1.29 25.38
N ASP A 129 -14.08 1.90 25.84
CA ASP A 129 -12.83 2.02 25.09
C ASP A 129 -12.08 0.67 25.04
N PHE A 130 -11.11 0.54 24.14
CA PHE A 130 -10.25 -0.67 24.10
C PHE A 130 -9.54 -0.83 25.45
N GLY A 131 -9.65 -2.02 26.04
CA GLY A 131 -9.05 -2.39 27.30
C GLY A 131 -9.79 -1.89 28.55
N GLU A 132 -10.85 -1.09 28.43
CA GLU A 132 -11.58 -0.53 29.57
C GLU A 132 -12.18 -1.59 30.48
N ASN A 133 -12.64 -2.70 29.90
CA ASN A 133 -13.26 -3.82 30.62
C ASN A 133 -12.34 -5.05 30.74
N ASP A 134 -11.06 -4.93 30.36
CA ASP A 134 -10.14 -6.05 30.35
C ASP A 134 -9.78 -6.56 31.77
N ASN A 135 -9.68 -7.86 31.91
CA ASN A 135 -9.06 -8.47 33.09
C ASN A 135 -7.53 -8.51 32.88
N ALA A 136 -6.84 -7.49 33.36
CA ALA A 136 -5.38 -7.39 33.31
C ALA A 136 -4.62 -8.35 34.23
N GLY A 137 -5.34 -9.09 35.08
CA GLY A 137 -4.77 -10.12 35.98
C GLY A 137 -4.49 -11.45 35.28
N VAL A 138 -4.85 -11.63 34.01
CA VAL A 138 -4.62 -12.84 33.23
C VAL A 138 -3.87 -12.52 31.94
N THR A 139 -3.05 -13.46 31.47
CA THR A 139 -2.28 -13.26 30.24
C THR A 139 -3.18 -13.23 29.01
N PHE A 140 -4.21 -14.05 29.00
CA PHE A 140 -5.20 -14.14 27.93
C PHE A 140 -6.61 -14.33 28.52
N SER A 141 -7.58 -13.67 27.93
CA SER A 141 -9.02 -13.96 28.01
C SER A 141 -9.64 -13.66 26.66
N PRO A 142 -10.58 -14.47 26.15
CA PRO A 142 -11.25 -14.18 24.87
C PRO A 142 -12.02 -12.86 24.87
N ASP A 143 -12.42 -12.35 26.05
CA ASP A 143 -13.14 -11.09 26.23
C ASP A 143 -12.23 -9.86 26.35
N ASN A 144 -10.91 -10.06 26.58
CA ASN A 144 -9.95 -8.96 26.64
C ASN A 144 -9.62 -8.42 25.26
N ASN A 145 -9.42 -7.09 25.18
CA ASN A 145 -8.91 -6.46 23.96
C ASN A 145 -7.39 -6.58 23.81
N PHE A 146 -6.65 -6.81 24.91
CA PHE A 146 -5.20 -6.90 24.91
C PHE A 146 -4.72 -8.21 25.56
N TYR A 147 -3.45 -8.52 25.28
CA TYR A 147 -2.69 -9.55 25.98
C TYR A 147 -1.82 -8.88 27.05
N TYR A 148 -1.81 -9.43 28.27
CA TYR A 148 -1.09 -8.86 29.41
C TYR A 148 0.05 -9.77 29.90
N CYS A 149 1.04 -9.14 30.57
CA CYS A 149 2.06 -9.79 31.38
C CYS A 149 1.75 -9.53 32.88
N PRO A 150 0.89 -10.34 33.52
CA PRO A 150 0.39 -10.06 34.86
C PRO A 150 1.51 -9.93 35.90
N GLY A 151 1.48 -8.86 36.68
CA GLY A 151 2.47 -8.61 37.74
C GLY A 151 3.80 -8.03 37.27
N GLU A 152 4.00 -7.82 35.96
CA GLU A 152 5.24 -7.31 35.38
C GLU A 152 5.05 -5.91 34.77
N PRO A 153 5.88 -4.92 35.12
CA PRO A 153 5.86 -3.61 34.46
C PRO A 153 6.54 -3.66 33.09
N LEU A 154 6.10 -2.79 32.18
CA LEU A 154 6.77 -2.62 30.90
C LEU A 154 8.19 -2.07 31.11
N GLN A 155 9.16 -2.69 30.42
CA GLN A 155 10.55 -2.28 30.35
C GLN A 155 10.87 -1.83 28.93
N LEU A 156 10.84 -0.53 28.68
CA LEU A 156 11.12 0.00 27.35
C LEU A 156 12.61 -0.15 26.98
N PRO A 157 12.92 -0.39 25.69
CA PRO A 157 14.29 -0.58 25.22
C PRO A 157 15.08 0.73 25.10
N ILE A 158 14.42 1.87 25.28
CA ILE A 158 14.99 3.22 25.20
C ILE A 158 14.67 3.98 26.47
N SER A 159 15.51 4.97 26.75
CA SER A 159 15.35 5.90 27.87
C SER A 159 15.75 7.31 27.44
N SER A 160 15.17 8.32 28.12
CA SER A 160 15.56 9.71 27.97
C SER A 160 15.58 10.38 29.32
N GLU A 161 16.55 11.26 29.56
CA GLU A 161 16.71 11.93 30.83
C GLU A 161 15.46 12.77 31.14
N GLY A 162 14.91 12.59 32.36
CA GLY A 162 13.72 13.32 32.81
C GLY A 162 12.39 12.90 32.20
N VAL A 163 12.38 11.89 31.31
CA VAL A 163 11.16 11.36 30.70
C VAL A 163 10.85 9.99 31.28
N HIS A 164 9.63 9.81 31.71
CA HIS A 164 9.16 8.55 32.31
C HIS A 164 7.88 8.07 31.61
N TYR A 165 7.80 6.77 31.36
CA TYR A 165 6.60 6.09 30.92
C TYR A 165 6.32 4.92 31.86
N HIS A 166 5.08 4.72 32.24
CA HIS A 166 4.69 3.64 33.14
C HIS A 166 3.48 2.90 32.58
N GLU A 167 3.64 1.59 32.39
CA GLU A 167 2.56 0.67 32.03
C GLU A 167 2.64 -0.56 32.92
N PHE A 168 1.58 -0.82 33.69
CA PHE A 168 1.47 -1.98 34.59
C PHE A 168 0.04 -2.52 34.63
N PRO A 169 -0.15 -3.83 34.38
CA PRO A 169 0.84 -4.74 33.85
C PRO A 169 1.19 -4.37 32.40
N ALA A 170 2.36 -4.81 31.94
CA ALA A 170 2.77 -4.63 30.57
C ALA A 170 1.83 -5.36 29.61
N LYS A 171 1.63 -4.77 28.40
CA LYS A 171 0.88 -5.38 27.32
C LYS A 171 1.83 -5.88 26.22
N ALA A 172 1.43 -6.91 25.50
CA ALA A 172 2.19 -7.42 24.35
C ALA A 172 2.35 -6.34 23.27
N SER A 173 3.52 -6.28 22.62
CA SER A 173 3.79 -5.35 21.54
C SER A 173 3.15 -5.78 20.22
N GLY A 174 2.87 -4.83 19.33
CA GLY A 174 2.11 -5.00 18.10
C GLY A 174 2.62 -6.09 17.15
N ASN A 175 3.92 -6.38 17.16
CA ASN A 175 4.56 -7.44 16.37
C ASN A 175 4.58 -8.83 17.05
N ASN A 176 3.59 -9.14 17.88
CA ASN A 176 3.45 -10.43 18.59
C ASN A 176 4.57 -10.70 19.60
N VAL A 177 5.12 -9.68 20.26
CA VAL A 177 6.07 -9.84 21.35
C VAL A 177 5.30 -9.87 22.68
N PHE A 178 5.06 -11.09 23.18
CA PHE A 178 4.32 -11.37 24.43
C PHE A 178 5.28 -11.35 25.63
N SER A 179 5.97 -10.22 25.80
CA SER A 179 6.98 -10.01 26.85
C SER A 179 6.86 -8.59 27.40
N PRO A 180 7.14 -8.38 28.72
CA PRO A 180 7.20 -7.03 29.29
C PRO A 180 8.44 -6.24 28.83
N SER A 181 9.39 -6.88 28.13
CA SER A 181 10.69 -6.30 27.74
C SER A 181 10.90 -6.41 26.22
N PRO A 182 10.17 -5.64 25.38
CA PRO A 182 10.41 -5.61 23.95
C PRO A 182 11.79 -5.02 23.64
N SER A 183 12.39 -5.43 22.51
CA SER A 183 13.64 -4.87 22.01
C SER A 183 13.42 -3.56 21.22
N VAL A 184 14.51 -2.87 20.88
CA VAL A 184 14.47 -1.66 20.05
C VAL A 184 13.97 -1.94 18.62
N ASN A 185 14.11 -3.19 18.15
CA ASN A 185 13.65 -3.62 16.83
C ASN A 185 12.17 -4.07 16.84
N ASP A 186 11.56 -4.16 18.01
CA ASP A 186 10.15 -4.50 18.14
C ASP A 186 9.26 -3.25 17.97
N TRP A 187 7.96 -3.48 17.82
CA TRP A 187 6.99 -2.39 17.78
C TRP A 187 6.63 -1.97 19.21
N TYR A 188 7.67 -1.53 19.97
CA TYR A 188 7.55 -1.19 21.38
C TYR A 188 6.62 0.00 21.67
N ASP A 189 6.32 0.81 20.66
CA ASP A 189 5.41 1.96 20.68
C ASP A 189 3.92 1.56 20.54
N THR A 190 3.65 0.29 20.22
CA THR A 190 2.30 -0.22 19.96
C THR A 190 1.94 -1.40 20.86
N VAL A 191 0.64 -1.68 20.95
CA VAL A 191 0.04 -2.78 21.71
C VAL A 191 -0.72 -3.71 20.77
N LYS A 192 -0.49 -5.02 20.87
CA LYS A 192 -1.21 -6.05 20.12
C LYS A 192 -2.67 -6.15 20.56
N LEU A 193 -3.58 -6.15 19.58
CA LEU A 193 -4.99 -6.43 19.81
C LEU A 193 -5.28 -7.93 19.86
N ASN A 194 -6.15 -8.33 20.80
CA ASN A 194 -6.58 -9.69 20.98
C ASN A 194 -7.90 -9.95 20.23
N TYR A 195 -7.84 -10.83 19.26
CA TYR A 195 -8.99 -11.28 18.47
C TYR A 195 -9.57 -12.63 18.94
N GLY A 196 -9.29 -13.05 20.16
CA GLY A 196 -9.77 -14.33 20.72
C GLY A 196 -8.88 -15.53 20.37
N ILE A 197 -7.59 -15.30 20.11
CA ILE A 197 -6.60 -16.38 19.93
C ILE A 197 -5.68 -16.41 21.13
N ASP A 198 -5.59 -17.56 21.82
CA ASP A 198 -4.59 -17.75 22.85
C ASP A 198 -3.22 -18.02 22.19
N PHE A 199 -2.29 -17.08 22.33
CA PHE A 199 -0.96 -17.17 21.71
C PHE A 199 -0.09 -18.31 22.27
N ARG A 200 -0.43 -18.87 23.43
CA ARG A 200 0.36 -19.93 24.10
C ARG A 200 0.23 -21.28 23.42
N ASP A 201 -0.95 -21.56 22.84
CA ASP A 201 -1.25 -22.82 22.18
C ASP A 201 -1.94 -22.66 20.80
N GLY A 202 -2.25 -21.43 20.41
CA GLY A 202 -2.93 -21.11 19.15
C GLY A 202 -4.43 -21.43 19.15
N SER A 203 -5.03 -21.74 20.29
CA SER A 203 -6.45 -22.05 20.37
C SER A 203 -7.31 -20.84 20.04
N LYS A 204 -8.39 -21.09 19.29
CA LYS A 204 -9.33 -20.07 18.81
C LYS A 204 -10.61 -20.11 19.66
N HIS A 205 -11.01 -18.97 20.16
CA HIS A 205 -12.16 -18.78 21.04
C HIS A 205 -13.19 -17.89 20.35
N PHE A 206 -13.90 -18.44 19.35
CA PHE A 206 -14.85 -17.70 18.47
C PHE A 206 -16.29 -18.17 18.63
N ASP A 207 -16.60 -19.02 19.61
CA ASP A 207 -17.97 -19.49 19.93
C ASP A 207 -18.88 -18.30 20.27
N THR A 208 -18.32 -17.31 20.95
CA THR A 208 -18.89 -15.99 21.11
C THR A 208 -18.03 -14.99 20.33
N VAL A 209 -18.66 -14.05 19.62
CA VAL A 209 -17.92 -13.00 18.91
C VAL A 209 -17.10 -12.19 19.91
N PRO A 210 -15.76 -12.16 19.79
CA PRO A 210 -14.91 -11.39 20.69
C PRO A 210 -15.25 -9.89 20.68
N ASP A 211 -15.10 -9.24 21.82
CA ASP A 211 -15.40 -7.82 21.98
C ASP A 211 -14.61 -6.93 20.99
N THR A 212 -13.34 -7.27 20.75
CA THR A 212 -12.48 -6.58 19.76
C THR A 212 -13.11 -6.59 18.35
N TRP A 213 -13.78 -7.67 17.95
CA TRP A 213 -14.43 -7.75 16.64
C TRP A 213 -15.57 -6.73 16.53
N CYS A 214 -16.39 -6.62 17.57
CA CYS A 214 -17.50 -5.67 17.61
C CYS A 214 -17.00 -4.23 17.56
N LYS A 215 -15.98 -3.90 18.36
CA LYS A 215 -15.35 -2.58 18.36
C LYS A 215 -14.77 -2.21 17.00
N MET A 216 -14.04 -3.11 16.36
CA MET A 216 -13.46 -2.89 15.03
C MET A 216 -14.53 -2.75 13.94
N LEU A 217 -15.64 -3.50 14.02
CA LEU A 217 -16.78 -3.29 13.13
C LEU A 217 -17.37 -1.89 13.29
N ASN A 218 -17.49 -1.39 14.52
CA ASN A 218 -18.00 -0.06 14.79
C ASN A 218 -17.09 1.04 14.24
N VAL A 219 -15.76 0.87 14.36
CA VAL A 219 -14.76 1.75 13.73
C VAL A 219 -14.96 1.80 12.21
N LEU A 220 -15.06 0.64 11.56
CA LEU A 220 -15.24 0.56 10.10
C LEU A 220 -16.57 1.20 9.67
N LYS A 221 -17.67 0.97 10.40
CA LYS A 221 -18.97 1.61 10.14
C LYS A 221 -18.91 3.12 10.30
N PHE A 222 -18.18 3.62 11.31
CA PHE A 222 -17.98 5.05 11.50
C PHE A 222 -17.34 5.68 10.25
N TRP A 223 -16.24 5.11 9.76
CA TRP A 223 -15.58 5.64 8.56
C TRP A 223 -16.42 5.48 7.28
N CYS A 224 -17.18 4.40 7.16
CA CYS A 224 -18.18 4.28 6.08
C CYS A 224 -19.21 5.43 6.14
N SER A 225 -19.63 5.86 7.33
CA SER A 225 -20.54 7.01 7.50
C SER A 225 -19.92 8.36 7.11
N LYS A 226 -18.59 8.42 7.00
CA LYS A 226 -17.81 9.58 6.52
C LYS A 226 -17.56 9.54 5.00
N ASN A 227 -18.31 8.71 4.28
CA ASN A 227 -18.24 8.54 2.82
C ASN A 227 -16.89 8.01 2.30
N VAL A 228 -16.19 7.21 3.08
CA VAL A 228 -15.00 6.48 2.60
C VAL A 228 -15.44 5.32 1.70
N ASP A 229 -14.81 5.14 0.54
CA ASP A 229 -15.15 4.09 -0.44
C ASP A 229 -14.36 2.80 -0.25
N GLY A 230 -13.31 2.81 0.55
CA GLY A 230 -12.47 1.63 0.74
C GLY A 230 -11.49 1.75 1.91
N PHE A 231 -10.95 0.60 2.27
CA PHE A 231 -9.89 0.49 3.27
C PHE A 231 -8.68 -0.26 2.71
N ARG A 232 -7.50 0.29 2.91
CA ARG A 232 -6.26 -0.47 2.89
C ARG A 232 -6.01 -0.97 4.30
N VAL A 233 -5.97 -2.27 4.44
CA VAL A 233 -5.86 -2.95 5.73
C VAL A 233 -4.41 -3.25 6.02
N ASP A 234 -3.88 -2.58 7.05
CA ASP A 234 -2.53 -2.76 7.54
C ASP A 234 -2.36 -4.15 8.14
N MET A 235 -1.27 -4.85 7.77
CA MET A 235 -0.88 -6.15 8.32
C MET A 235 -2.06 -7.13 8.47
N ALA A 236 -2.91 -7.23 7.44
CA ALA A 236 -4.15 -8.03 7.49
C ALA A 236 -3.92 -9.49 7.90
N GLU A 237 -2.76 -10.06 7.53
CA GLU A 237 -2.38 -11.44 7.86
C GLU A 237 -2.07 -11.69 9.34
N MET A 238 -1.87 -10.64 10.14
CA MET A 238 -1.67 -10.74 11.58
C MET A 238 -3.00 -10.80 12.37
N VAL A 239 -4.13 -10.74 11.67
CA VAL A 239 -5.49 -10.80 12.21
C VAL A 239 -6.20 -12.05 11.66
N PRO A 240 -6.97 -12.79 12.47
CA PRO A 240 -7.59 -14.04 12.02
C PRO A 240 -8.48 -13.87 10.78
N VAL A 241 -8.37 -14.80 9.84
CA VAL A 241 -9.18 -14.81 8.61
C VAL A 241 -10.68 -14.89 8.91
N GLU A 242 -11.07 -15.53 10.01
CA GLU A 242 -12.45 -15.64 10.48
C GLU A 242 -13.04 -14.28 10.85
N PHE A 243 -12.24 -13.40 11.46
CA PHE A 243 -12.66 -12.01 11.69
C PHE A 243 -12.96 -11.30 10.36
N TRP A 244 -12.08 -11.45 9.37
CA TRP A 244 -12.29 -10.82 8.06
C TRP A 244 -13.54 -11.33 7.37
N GLN A 245 -13.77 -12.63 7.38
CA GLN A 245 -14.99 -13.20 6.81
C GLN A 245 -16.25 -12.65 7.48
N TRP A 246 -16.23 -12.52 8.80
CA TRP A 246 -17.35 -11.97 9.56
C TRP A 246 -17.53 -10.47 9.31
N VAL A 247 -16.47 -9.66 9.50
CA VAL A 247 -16.59 -8.20 9.45
C VAL A 247 -16.90 -7.69 8.05
N ILE A 248 -16.26 -8.24 7.01
CA ILE A 248 -16.50 -7.82 5.62
C ILE A 248 -17.93 -8.21 5.19
N THR A 249 -18.42 -9.37 5.63
CA THR A 249 -19.81 -9.77 5.39
C THR A 249 -20.78 -8.77 6.02
N GLU A 250 -20.53 -8.35 7.26
CA GLU A 250 -21.37 -7.36 7.95
C GLU A 250 -21.33 -5.98 7.26
N LEU A 251 -20.15 -5.52 6.86
CA LEU A 251 -19.99 -4.23 6.17
C LEU A 251 -20.68 -4.21 4.81
N LYS A 252 -20.50 -5.26 4.00
CA LYS A 252 -21.06 -5.34 2.64
C LYS A 252 -22.59 -5.45 2.61
N LYS A 253 -23.25 -5.69 3.75
CA LYS A 253 -24.73 -5.59 3.86
C LYS A 253 -25.23 -4.16 3.67
N HIS A 254 -24.41 -3.16 4.01
CA HIS A 254 -24.84 -1.77 4.12
C HIS A 254 -24.03 -0.80 3.24
N SER A 255 -22.88 -1.22 2.74
CA SER A 255 -21.95 -0.36 2.00
C SER A 255 -21.27 -1.10 0.86
N LYS A 256 -21.12 -0.42 -0.28
CA LYS A 256 -20.23 -0.87 -1.35
C LYS A 256 -18.81 -0.39 -1.02
N ILE A 257 -18.06 -1.20 -0.31
CA ILE A 257 -16.73 -0.86 0.18
C ILE A 257 -15.67 -1.73 -0.50
N THR A 258 -14.56 -1.14 -0.89
CA THR A 258 -13.39 -1.85 -1.42
C THR A 258 -12.43 -2.19 -0.28
N MET A 259 -12.04 -3.46 -0.19
CA MET A 259 -11.12 -3.96 0.84
C MET A 259 -9.83 -4.41 0.19
N ILE A 260 -8.71 -3.80 0.57
CA ILE A 260 -7.37 -4.12 0.06
C ILE A 260 -6.52 -4.62 1.24
N ALA A 261 -6.01 -5.85 1.15
CA ALA A 261 -5.18 -6.42 2.22
C ALA A 261 -3.69 -6.25 1.94
N GLU A 262 -2.98 -5.74 2.93
CA GLU A 262 -1.55 -5.95 3.03
C GLU A 262 -1.28 -7.35 3.55
N ILE A 263 -0.68 -8.20 2.71
CA ILE A 263 -0.39 -9.60 3.00
C ILE A 263 0.88 -10.03 2.28
N TYR A 264 1.76 -10.72 2.98
CA TYR A 264 3.09 -11.15 2.51
C TYR A 264 3.24 -12.66 2.43
N GLN A 265 2.20 -13.43 2.74
CA GLN A 265 2.19 -14.89 2.70
C GLN A 265 1.37 -15.39 1.51
N PRO A 266 2.00 -15.82 0.38
CA PRO A 266 1.29 -16.25 -0.82
C PRO A 266 0.32 -17.40 -0.59
N ASP A 267 0.64 -18.31 0.31
CA ASP A 267 -0.22 -19.46 0.67
C ASP A 267 -1.56 -19.02 1.29
N MET A 268 -1.62 -17.80 1.84
CA MET A 268 -2.81 -17.23 2.47
C MET A 268 -3.71 -16.45 1.48
N TYR A 269 -3.22 -16.11 0.29
CA TYR A 269 -3.94 -15.22 -0.64
C TYR A 269 -5.39 -15.68 -0.90
N ARG A 270 -5.58 -16.96 -1.19
CA ARG A 270 -6.92 -17.52 -1.46
C ARG A 270 -7.84 -17.33 -0.26
N SER A 271 -7.38 -17.63 0.94
CA SER A 271 -8.19 -17.54 2.16
C SER A 271 -8.68 -16.12 2.44
N TYR A 272 -7.85 -15.11 2.19
CA TYR A 272 -8.22 -13.70 2.39
C TYR A 272 -9.17 -13.19 1.29
N LEU A 273 -8.99 -13.63 0.04
CA LEU A 273 -9.95 -13.33 -1.03
C LEU A 273 -11.30 -13.98 -0.75
N ASP A 274 -11.32 -15.24 -0.29
CA ASP A 274 -12.55 -15.95 0.07
C ASP A 274 -13.23 -15.34 1.32
N ALA A 275 -12.46 -14.73 2.22
CA ALA A 275 -12.97 -13.95 3.34
C ALA A 275 -13.62 -12.61 2.92
N GLY A 276 -13.45 -12.19 1.66
CA GLY A 276 -14.15 -11.06 1.09
C GLY A 276 -13.30 -9.86 0.71
N PHE A 277 -11.97 -9.92 0.83
CA PHE A 277 -11.09 -8.90 0.28
C PHE A 277 -11.22 -8.83 -1.25
N ASP A 278 -11.18 -7.63 -1.79
CA ASP A 278 -11.28 -7.40 -3.22
C ASP A 278 -9.91 -7.52 -3.90
N PHE A 279 -8.86 -7.05 -3.22
CA PHE A 279 -7.48 -7.03 -3.72
C PHE A 279 -6.47 -7.29 -2.61
N LEU A 280 -5.30 -7.82 -3.00
CA LEU A 280 -4.15 -8.12 -2.13
C LEU A 280 -2.88 -7.46 -2.69
N TYR A 281 -1.89 -7.17 -1.85
CA TYR A 281 -0.59 -6.68 -2.29
C TYR A 281 0.19 -7.74 -3.09
N ASP A 282 0.74 -7.34 -4.26
CA ASP A 282 1.67 -8.16 -5.06
C ASP A 282 3.14 -7.82 -4.71
N LYS A 283 3.46 -7.88 -3.41
CA LYS A 283 4.80 -7.53 -2.91
C LYS A 283 5.78 -8.68 -3.09
N VAL A 284 5.48 -9.85 -2.55
CA VAL A 284 6.41 -10.98 -2.45
C VAL A 284 6.69 -11.60 -3.82
N GLY A 285 5.67 -11.75 -4.65
CA GLY A 285 5.83 -12.25 -6.01
C GLY A 285 6.40 -11.18 -6.95
N PHE A 286 5.57 -10.21 -7.29
CA PHE A 286 5.85 -9.24 -8.35
C PHE A 286 6.95 -8.24 -7.97
N TYR A 287 6.74 -7.44 -6.92
CA TYR A 287 7.68 -6.39 -6.54
C TYR A 287 9.08 -6.95 -6.27
N ASN A 288 9.21 -7.98 -5.42
CA ASN A 288 10.52 -8.56 -5.06
C ASN A 288 11.24 -9.16 -6.27
N THR A 289 10.51 -9.71 -7.24
CA THR A 289 11.14 -10.24 -8.47
C THR A 289 11.64 -9.10 -9.35
N LEU A 290 10.88 -8.01 -9.50
CA LEU A 290 11.33 -6.85 -10.27
C LEU A 290 12.55 -6.19 -9.62
N GLU A 291 12.54 -6.05 -8.30
CA GLU A 291 13.72 -5.60 -7.55
C GLU A 291 14.94 -6.50 -7.79
N SER A 292 14.74 -7.83 -7.77
CA SER A 292 15.80 -8.81 -8.04
C SER A 292 16.34 -8.70 -9.48
N ILE A 293 15.48 -8.50 -10.47
CA ILE A 293 15.89 -8.31 -11.87
C ILE A 293 16.79 -7.08 -11.98
N PHE A 294 16.41 -5.97 -11.36
CA PHE A 294 17.21 -4.75 -11.41
C PHE A 294 18.53 -4.87 -10.63
N ARG A 295 18.47 -5.24 -9.34
CA ARG A 295 19.63 -5.20 -8.44
C ARG A 295 20.68 -6.26 -8.74
N TYR A 296 20.23 -7.44 -9.19
CA TYR A 296 21.08 -8.63 -9.27
C TYR A 296 21.20 -9.19 -10.70
N GLY A 297 20.68 -8.47 -11.70
CA GLY A 297 20.73 -8.92 -13.10
C GLY A 297 19.92 -10.19 -13.35
N GLY A 298 18.79 -10.34 -12.64
CA GLY A 298 17.88 -11.47 -12.87
C GLY A 298 17.29 -11.45 -14.27
N SER A 299 16.91 -12.64 -14.80
CA SER A 299 16.29 -12.74 -16.11
C SER A 299 14.86 -12.25 -16.12
N ALA A 300 14.45 -11.52 -17.17
CA ALA A 300 13.06 -11.11 -17.38
C ALA A 300 12.11 -12.31 -17.50
N SER A 301 12.60 -13.50 -17.90
CA SER A 301 11.80 -14.73 -17.95
C SER A 301 11.20 -15.14 -16.59
N ARG A 302 11.79 -14.70 -15.47
CA ARG A 302 11.24 -14.94 -14.11
C ARG A 302 9.86 -14.33 -13.90
N ILE A 303 9.48 -13.34 -14.70
CA ILE A 303 8.14 -12.73 -14.66
C ILE A 303 7.05 -13.77 -14.98
N THR A 304 7.35 -14.70 -15.90
CA THR A 304 6.46 -15.84 -16.20
C THR A 304 6.20 -16.72 -14.97
N ASP A 305 7.23 -16.95 -14.13
CA ASP A 305 7.09 -17.78 -12.94
C ASP A 305 6.18 -17.12 -11.90
N ILE A 306 6.26 -15.77 -11.75
CA ILE A 306 5.35 -15.03 -10.88
C ILE A 306 3.90 -15.22 -11.32
N TRP A 307 3.64 -14.93 -12.59
CA TRP A 307 2.30 -15.07 -13.15
C TRP A 307 1.74 -16.49 -12.96
N LYS A 308 2.54 -17.52 -13.22
CA LYS A 308 2.14 -18.92 -13.02
C LYS A 308 1.85 -19.23 -11.54
N SER A 309 2.68 -18.71 -10.62
CA SER A 309 2.51 -18.97 -9.18
C SER A 309 1.23 -18.37 -8.61
N LEU A 310 0.74 -17.26 -9.17
CA LEU A 310 -0.52 -16.65 -8.77
C LEU A 310 -1.76 -17.49 -9.13
N ASN A 311 -1.62 -18.45 -10.03
CA ASN A 311 -2.66 -19.43 -10.36
C ASN A 311 -4.06 -18.79 -10.60
N GLY A 312 -4.10 -17.77 -11.45
CA GLY A 312 -5.33 -17.05 -11.83
C GLY A 312 -5.76 -15.94 -10.86
N LEU A 313 -4.94 -15.58 -9.89
CA LEU A 313 -5.20 -14.45 -8.97
C LEU A 313 -4.66 -13.11 -9.47
N ASP A 314 -4.01 -13.03 -10.64
CA ASP A 314 -3.37 -11.83 -11.14
C ASP A 314 -4.23 -10.56 -11.07
N ASP A 315 -5.50 -10.70 -11.42
CA ASP A 315 -6.43 -9.58 -11.43
C ASP A 315 -6.91 -9.13 -10.04
N LYS A 316 -6.52 -9.89 -9.01
CA LYS A 316 -6.78 -9.59 -7.61
C LYS A 316 -5.57 -8.96 -6.91
N MET A 317 -4.46 -8.85 -7.62
CA MET A 317 -3.21 -8.36 -7.06
C MET A 317 -3.03 -6.87 -7.33
N LEU A 318 -2.84 -6.08 -6.26
CA LEU A 318 -2.46 -4.67 -6.33
C LEU A 318 -0.95 -4.59 -6.61
N ARG A 319 -0.59 -4.07 -7.78
CA ARG A 319 0.80 -3.87 -8.21
C ARG A 319 1.27 -2.45 -7.97
N PHE A 320 2.51 -2.32 -7.54
CA PHE A 320 3.18 -1.05 -7.29
C PHE A 320 4.70 -1.22 -7.38
N LEU A 321 5.42 -0.13 -7.53
CA LEU A 321 6.88 -0.08 -7.45
C LEU A 321 7.37 0.79 -6.29
N GLU A 322 6.50 1.63 -5.73
CA GLU A 322 6.73 2.45 -4.55
C GLU A 322 5.50 2.43 -3.65
N ASN A 323 5.73 2.54 -2.36
CA ASN A 323 4.77 2.93 -1.35
C ASN A 323 5.51 3.61 -0.19
N HIS A 324 4.83 3.82 0.93
CA HIS A 324 5.41 4.48 2.10
C HIS A 324 6.44 3.61 2.87
N ASP A 325 6.50 2.31 2.59
CA ASP A 325 7.44 1.35 3.22
C ASP A 325 8.62 0.98 2.33
N GLU A 326 8.53 1.24 1.01
CA GLU A 326 9.52 0.82 0.05
C GLU A 326 10.49 1.96 -0.31
N VAL A 327 11.71 1.56 -0.71
CA VAL A 327 12.71 2.49 -1.21
C VAL A 327 12.23 3.16 -2.49
N ARG A 328 12.40 4.49 -2.61
CA ARG A 328 12.04 5.23 -3.83
C ARG A 328 12.81 4.73 -5.04
N ILE A 329 12.15 4.59 -6.18
CA ILE A 329 12.80 4.17 -7.45
C ILE A 329 13.98 5.08 -7.77
N ALA A 330 13.80 6.38 -7.69
CA ALA A 330 14.82 7.37 -8.02
C ALA A 330 15.94 7.50 -6.99
N SER A 331 15.80 6.87 -5.81
CA SER A 331 16.83 6.88 -4.77
C SER A 331 18.13 6.20 -5.23
N ARG A 332 19.27 6.75 -4.80
CA ARG A 332 20.58 6.10 -4.94
C ARG A 332 20.65 4.71 -4.27
N HIS A 333 19.76 4.44 -3.32
CA HIS A 333 19.66 3.15 -2.65
C HIS A 333 18.87 2.10 -3.46
N PHE A 334 18.29 2.49 -4.61
CA PHE A 334 17.60 1.58 -5.51
C PHE A 334 18.05 1.77 -6.97
N MET A 335 17.26 2.43 -7.82
CA MET A 335 17.53 2.54 -9.26
C MET A 335 18.32 3.80 -9.64
N GLY A 336 18.45 4.79 -8.74
CA GLY A 336 19.22 6.01 -8.90
C GLY A 336 18.60 7.06 -9.83
N ASP A 337 17.80 6.65 -10.80
CA ASP A 337 17.02 7.51 -11.68
C ASP A 337 15.62 6.92 -11.86
N ALA A 338 14.59 7.77 -11.80
CA ALA A 338 13.18 7.36 -11.96
C ALA A 338 12.90 6.71 -13.32
N ARG A 339 13.65 7.11 -14.36
CA ARG A 339 13.49 6.59 -15.74
C ARG A 339 13.89 5.12 -15.85
N ASN A 340 14.82 4.66 -15.01
CA ASN A 340 15.18 3.26 -14.91
C ASN A 340 14.00 2.37 -14.45
N GLY A 341 13.00 2.97 -13.79
CA GLY A 341 11.75 2.32 -13.40
C GLY A 341 10.69 2.19 -14.49
N PHE A 342 10.85 2.87 -15.64
CA PHE A 342 9.83 2.93 -16.68
C PHE A 342 9.41 1.56 -17.24
N PRO A 343 10.33 0.64 -17.61
CA PRO A 343 9.94 -0.67 -18.12
C PRO A 343 9.22 -1.51 -17.06
N TYR A 344 9.63 -1.37 -15.79
CA TYR A 344 9.02 -2.07 -14.67
C TYR A 344 7.59 -1.57 -14.40
N MET A 345 7.39 -0.24 -14.49
CA MET A 345 6.08 0.36 -14.33
C MET A 345 5.15 0.03 -15.49
N ALA A 346 5.67 -0.01 -16.73
CA ALA A 346 4.92 -0.45 -17.89
C ALA A 346 4.43 -1.90 -17.73
N LEU A 347 5.29 -2.80 -17.23
CA LEU A 347 4.89 -4.16 -16.92
C LEU A 347 3.78 -4.20 -15.85
N ALA A 348 3.95 -3.49 -14.74
CA ALA A 348 2.96 -3.41 -13.67
C ALA A 348 1.59 -2.93 -14.17
N ALA A 349 1.60 -1.94 -15.06
CA ALA A 349 0.38 -1.34 -15.61
C ALA A 349 -0.32 -2.22 -16.63
N LEU A 350 0.42 -2.92 -17.51
CA LEU A 350 -0.13 -3.51 -18.72
C LEU A 350 -0.36 -5.04 -18.63
N MET A 351 0.33 -5.72 -17.71
CA MET A 351 0.30 -7.16 -17.63
C MET A 351 -1.04 -7.72 -17.12
N SER A 352 -1.75 -7.01 -16.23
CA SER A 352 -2.98 -7.51 -15.59
C SER A 352 -4.11 -6.46 -15.57
N ARG A 353 -5.33 -6.94 -15.36
CA ARG A 353 -6.52 -6.10 -15.12
C ARG A 353 -6.57 -5.57 -13.69
N GLY A 354 -5.76 -6.13 -12.81
CA GLY A 354 -5.68 -5.75 -11.40
C GLY A 354 -5.39 -4.28 -11.16
N PRO A 355 -5.58 -3.81 -9.93
CA PRO A 355 -5.28 -2.44 -9.55
C PRO A 355 -3.79 -2.14 -9.65
N LEU A 356 -3.50 -0.89 -10.01
CA LEU A 356 -2.15 -0.33 -10.04
C LEU A 356 -2.09 0.83 -9.06
N MET A 357 -1.01 0.94 -8.30
CA MET A 357 -0.78 2.05 -7.39
C MET A 357 0.49 2.82 -7.74
N ILE A 358 0.43 4.13 -7.59
CA ILE A 358 1.58 5.04 -7.57
C ILE A 358 1.58 5.80 -6.25
N TYR A 359 2.76 6.05 -5.71
CA TYR A 359 2.94 6.79 -4.46
C TYR A 359 3.26 8.26 -4.76
N ASN A 360 2.71 9.19 -3.99
CA ASN A 360 2.89 10.62 -4.23
C ASN A 360 4.36 11.02 -4.34
N GLY A 361 4.69 11.76 -5.41
CA GLY A 361 6.05 12.11 -5.78
C GLY A 361 6.71 11.15 -6.78
N GLN A 362 6.22 9.91 -6.92
CA GLN A 362 6.75 8.94 -7.89
C GLN A 362 6.65 9.47 -9.33
N GLU A 363 5.56 10.16 -9.65
CA GLU A 363 5.31 10.77 -10.95
C GLU A 363 6.24 11.95 -11.28
N PHE A 364 7.01 12.40 -10.29
CA PHE A 364 8.04 13.43 -10.43
C PHE A 364 9.43 12.93 -10.02
N GLY A 365 9.61 11.62 -9.86
CA GLY A 365 10.91 11.01 -9.56
C GLY A 365 11.47 11.39 -8.19
N GLU A 366 10.62 11.40 -7.14
CA GLU A 366 11.04 11.66 -5.77
C GLU A 366 12.12 10.67 -5.33
N LYS A 367 13.20 11.21 -4.75
CA LYS A 367 14.39 10.44 -4.39
C LYS A 367 14.47 10.08 -2.90
N ALA A 368 13.82 10.85 -2.04
CA ALA A 368 13.97 10.79 -0.58
C ALA A 368 15.43 10.93 -0.10
N GLU A 369 16.25 11.68 -0.84
CA GLU A 369 17.65 11.92 -0.48
C GLU A 369 17.78 12.93 0.65
N GLY A 370 18.72 12.69 1.55
CA GLY A 370 18.99 13.56 2.69
C GLY A 370 17.92 13.53 3.77
N ALA A 371 16.94 12.64 3.67
CA ALA A 371 15.99 12.40 4.75
C ALA A 371 16.76 11.89 5.97
N SER A 372 16.94 12.77 6.95
CA SER A 372 17.44 12.41 8.27
C SER A 372 16.23 12.30 9.19
N GLY A 373 16.20 11.34 10.06
CA GLY A 373 15.11 11.13 10.99
C GLY A 373 15.22 9.78 11.65
N PHE A 374 14.12 9.28 12.14
CA PHE A 374 14.07 8.00 12.84
C PHE A 374 14.63 6.84 12.00
N SER A 375 14.32 6.80 10.71
CA SER A 375 14.78 5.73 9.78
C SER A 375 16.18 5.96 9.20
N GLY A 376 16.75 7.16 9.34
CA GLY A 376 18.00 7.53 8.69
C GLY A 376 17.87 7.72 7.17
N ASP A 377 19.02 7.70 6.47
CA ASP A 377 19.10 7.82 5.01
C ASP A 377 19.08 6.42 4.37
N ASP A 378 17.92 5.85 4.22
CA ASP A 378 17.69 4.51 3.66
C ASP A 378 16.99 4.53 2.29
N GLY A 379 16.74 5.72 1.72
CA GLY A 379 16.07 5.91 0.43
C GLY A 379 14.55 5.86 0.51
N ARG A 380 13.98 5.84 1.71
CA ARG A 380 12.54 5.93 1.96
C ARG A 380 12.14 7.34 2.37
N THR A 381 10.95 7.74 2.00
CA THR A 381 10.34 8.92 2.62
C THR A 381 9.93 8.57 4.03
N SER A 382 10.54 9.18 5.07
CA SER A 382 10.24 8.84 6.46
C SER A 382 8.76 8.98 6.78
N ILE A 383 8.17 7.92 7.34
CA ILE A 383 6.81 7.93 7.87
C ILE A 383 6.74 8.39 9.33
N PHE A 384 7.87 8.62 9.97
CA PHE A 384 7.98 8.95 11.39
C PHE A 384 8.31 10.42 11.65
N ASP A 385 8.61 11.18 10.59
CA ASP A 385 9.12 12.54 10.72
C ASP A 385 8.35 13.54 9.84
N TYR A 386 8.58 14.83 10.10
CA TYR A 386 8.09 15.91 9.25
C TYR A 386 9.08 16.15 8.13
N VAL A 387 8.84 15.53 6.99
CA VAL A 387 9.64 15.66 5.78
C VAL A 387 8.82 16.28 4.66
N PHE A 388 9.47 16.95 3.72
CA PHE A 388 8.84 17.41 2.49
C PHE A 388 9.50 16.74 1.28
N MET A 389 8.79 16.73 0.17
CA MET A 389 9.26 16.16 -1.09
C MET A 389 9.66 17.27 -2.05
N PRO A 390 10.96 17.44 -2.35
CA PRO A 390 11.41 18.46 -3.30
C PRO A 390 10.78 18.35 -4.68
N SER A 391 10.53 17.14 -5.16
CA SER A 391 9.92 16.88 -6.47
C SER A 391 8.48 17.38 -6.59
N LEU A 392 7.74 17.46 -5.49
CA LEU A 392 6.36 17.95 -5.47
C LEU A 392 6.26 19.48 -5.42
N GLN A 393 7.36 20.19 -5.18
CA GLN A 393 7.34 21.66 -5.17
C GLN A 393 7.13 22.19 -6.59
N VAL A 394 6.21 23.13 -6.74
CA VAL A 394 5.76 23.64 -8.06
C VAL A 394 6.93 24.11 -8.93
N GLU A 395 7.91 24.78 -8.33
CA GLU A 395 9.12 25.28 -8.99
C GLU A 395 10.01 24.17 -9.56
N ASN A 396 9.90 22.94 -9.05
CA ASN A 396 10.72 21.81 -9.48
C ASN A 396 10.00 20.92 -10.51
N GLN A 397 8.68 21.01 -10.65
CA GLN A 397 7.90 20.09 -11.49
C GLN A 397 8.28 20.13 -12.97
N GLU A 398 8.68 21.29 -13.51
CA GLU A 398 9.12 21.38 -14.91
C GLU A 398 10.40 20.55 -15.17
N ASN A 399 11.26 20.37 -14.17
CA ASN A 399 12.48 19.56 -14.28
C ASN A 399 12.17 18.06 -14.43
N TYR A 400 10.97 17.63 -14.06
CA TYR A 400 10.52 16.23 -14.05
C TYR A 400 9.36 16.00 -15.03
N LYS A 401 9.15 16.91 -15.95
CA LYS A 401 8.02 16.89 -16.90
C LYS A 401 7.96 15.62 -17.74
N ASP A 402 9.08 15.10 -18.18
CA ASP A 402 9.17 13.87 -18.95
C ASP A 402 8.75 12.66 -18.15
N ILE A 403 9.11 12.61 -16.85
CA ILE A 403 8.68 11.55 -15.93
C ILE A 403 7.16 11.62 -15.73
N TYR A 404 6.63 12.81 -15.46
CA TYR A 404 5.19 13.02 -15.32
C TYR A 404 4.43 12.60 -16.60
N LEU A 405 4.93 12.98 -17.77
CA LEU A 405 4.32 12.63 -19.05
C LEU A 405 4.35 11.11 -19.29
N PHE A 406 5.42 10.43 -18.91
CA PHE A 406 5.46 8.97 -18.97
C PHE A 406 4.32 8.34 -18.14
N TYR A 407 4.19 8.73 -16.86
CA TYR A 407 3.11 8.23 -16.02
C TYR A 407 1.73 8.58 -16.57
N LYS A 408 1.51 9.82 -16.95
CA LYS A 408 0.25 10.27 -17.56
C LYS A 408 -0.12 9.44 -18.77
N ASN A 409 0.80 9.24 -19.71
CA ASN A 409 0.55 8.47 -20.92
C ASN A 409 0.27 7.01 -20.61
N LEU A 410 1.07 6.38 -19.73
CA LEU A 410 0.91 4.98 -19.34
C LEU A 410 -0.43 4.71 -18.65
N LEU A 411 -0.79 5.56 -17.67
CA LEU A 411 -2.03 5.39 -16.91
C LEU A 411 -3.26 5.69 -17.77
N THR A 412 -3.18 6.68 -18.65
CA THR A 412 -4.24 6.96 -19.63
C THR A 412 -4.38 5.78 -20.61
N PHE A 413 -3.27 5.22 -21.08
CA PHE A 413 -3.27 4.04 -21.96
C PHE A 413 -3.95 2.86 -21.26
N LYS A 414 -3.57 2.57 -19.99
CA LYS A 414 -4.22 1.52 -19.20
C LYS A 414 -5.74 1.69 -19.14
N GLN A 415 -6.21 2.92 -19.07
CA GLN A 415 -7.64 3.22 -18.94
C GLN A 415 -8.40 3.23 -20.27
N SER A 416 -7.75 3.62 -21.37
CA SER A 416 -8.40 3.77 -22.68
C SER A 416 -8.51 2.45 -23.45
N HIS A 417 -7.61 1.49 -23.20
CA HIS A 417 -7.55 0.24 -23.95
C HIS A 417 -8.31 -0.90 -23.24
N GLU A 418 -9.31 -1.44 -23.92
CA GLU A 418 -10.16 -2.49 -23.34
C GLU A 418 -9.40 -3.80 -23.13
N ALA A 419 -8.51 -4.15 -24.04
CA ALA A 419 -7.62 -5.31 -23.89
C ALA A 419 -6.80 -5.26 -22.59
N ILE A 420 -6.45 -4.05 -22.11
CA ILE A 420 -5.73 -3.88 -20.82
C ILE A 420 -6.70 -3.91 -19.64
N ARG A 421 -7.86 -3.23 -19.75
CA ARG A 421 -8.81 -3.11 -18.63
C ARG A 421 -9.56 -4.39 -18.32
N SER A 422 -9.97 -5.12 -19.34
CA SER A 422 -10.87 -6.28 -19.22
C SER A 422 -10.42 -7.51 -20.01
N GLY A 423 -9.45 -7.34 -20.91
CA GLY A 423 -8.98 -8.42 -21.79
C GLY A 423 -8.17 -9.51 -21.07
N ALA A 424 -7.95 -10.59 -21.77
CA ALA A 424 -7.14 -11.72 -21.32
C ALA A 424 -5.65 -11.47 -21.56
N PHE A 425 -4.82 -12.26 -20.88
CA PHE A 425 -3.36 -12.24 -20.96
C PHE A 425 -2.87 -13.53 -21.61
N TYR A 426 -1.86 -13.42 -22.48
CA TYR A 426 -1.15 -14.55 -23.05
C TYR A 426 0.35 -14.32 -22.98
N ASP A 427 1.06 -15.20 -22.26
CA ASP A 427 2.52 -15.16 -22.11
C ASP A 427 3.18 -15.71 -23.36
N LEU A 428 4.11 -14.96 -23.96
CA LEU A 428 4.86 -15.38 -25.14
C LEU A 428 6.27 -15.92 -24.83
N MET A 429 6.71 -15.89 -23.58
CA MET A 429 8.09 -16.23 -23.24
C MET A 429 8.46 -17.68 -23.55
N TRP A 430 7.52 -18.62 -23.41
CA TRP A 430 7.76 -20.04 -23.74
C TRP A 430 7.99 -20.30 -25.23
N ALA A 431 7.41 -19.47 -26.12
CA ALA A 431 7.57 -19.57 -27.59
C ALA A 431 8.78 -18.76 -28.09
N ASN A 432 9.44 -17.98 -27.22
CA ASN A 432 10.54 -17.07 -27.56
C ASN A 432 11.80 -17.36 -26.71
N PRO A 433 12.42 -18.55 -26.86
CA PRO A 433 13.63 -18.87 -26.11
C PRO A 433 14.86 -18.13 -26.70
N TRP A 434 15.95 -18.08 -25.93
CA TRP A 434 17.18 -17.35 -26.24
C TRP A 434 17.80 -17.68 -27.63
N TYR A 435 17.54 -18.85 -28.18
CA TYR A 435 18.04 -19.26 -29.50
C TYR A 435 17.14 -18.83 -30.68
N SER A 436 16.03 -18.19 -30.46
CA SER A 436 15.05 -17.78 -31.46
C SER A 436 15.15 -16.31 -31.90
N ASN A 437 16.35 -15.72 -31.86
CA ASN A 437 16.54 -14.31 -32.11
C ASN A 437 15.75 -13.40 -31.16
N PHE A 438 15.58 -13.86 -29.92
CA PHE A 438 14.93 -13.21 -28.80
C PHE A 438 15.89 -13.25 -27.60
N ASP A 439 15.85 -12.23 -26.74
CA ASP A 439 16.72 -12.12 -25.57
C ASP A 439 15.91 -12.17 -24.26
N PRO A 440 15.54 -13.38 -23.78
CA PRO A 440 14.71 -13.52 -22.57
C PRO A 440 15.40 -13.09 -21.28
N GLN A 441 16.71 -12.78 -21.34
CA GLN A 441 17.41 -12.17 -20.19
C GLN A 441 16.89 -10.77 -19.92
N TYR A 442 16.64 -9.99 -20.98
CA TYR A 442 16.29 -8.57 -20.87
C TYR A 442 14.95 -8.21 -21.49
N VAL A 443 14.35 -9.08 -22.30
CA VAL A 443 13.09 -8.78 -22.99
C VAL A 443 11.97 -9.66 -22.46
N TYR A 444 10.84 -9.04 -22.17
CA TYR A 444 9.59 -9.74 -21.84
C TYR A 444 8.53 -9.40 -22.87
N ALA A 445 7.86 -10.41 -23.43
CA ALA A 445 6.82 -10.23 -24.42
C ALA A 445 5.54 -10.96 -24.02
N PHE A 446 4.41 -10.31 -24.21
CA PHE A 446 3.08 -10.88 -23.93
C PHE A 446 2.01 -10.21 -24.78
N ILE A 447 0.83 -10.83 -24.85
CA ILE A 447 -0.33 -10.29 -25.52
C ILE A 447 -1.42 -9.97 -24.50
N ARG A 448 -2.06 -8.82 -24.70
CA ARG A 448 -3.34 -8.45 -24.09
C ARG A 448 -4.39 -8.46 -25.18
N TYR A 449 -5.51 -9.14 -24.97
CA TYR A 449 -6.52 -9.24 -26.01
C TYR A 449 -7.94 -9.30 -25.45
N CYS A 450 -8.86 -8.75 -26.22
CA CYS A 450 -10.29 -8.90 -26.07
C CYS A 450 -10.92 -9.14 -27.46
N LYS A 451 -12.23 -9.10 -27.58
CA LYS A 451 -12.92 -9.39 -28.85
C LYS A 451 -12.43 -8.47 -29.99
N ASP A 452 -12.28 -7.18 -29.69
CA ASP A 452 -12.11 -6.13 -30.69
C ASP A 452 -10.71 -5.48 -30.65
N GLU A 453 -9.83 -5.89 -29.71
CA GLU A 453 -8.51 -5.29 -29.53
C GLU A 453 -7.47 -6.35 -29.17
N ARG A 454 -6.31 -6.30 -29.80
CA ARG A 454 -5.20 -7.23 -29.60
C ARG A 454 -3.90 -6.46 -29.60
N LEU A 455 -3.19 -6.50 -28.49
CA LEU A 455 -1.99 -5.72 -28.25
C LEU A 455 -0.83 -6.65 -27.90
N LEU A 456 0.18 -6.68 -28.76
CA LEU A 456 1.48 -7.28 -28.45
C LEU A 456 2.29 -6.23 -27.68
N ILE A 457 2.70 -6.54 -26.46
CA ILE A 457 3.54 -5.70 -25.61
C ILE A 457 4.92 -6.34 -25.49
N VAL A 458 5.95 -5.54 -25.81
CA VAL A 458 7.36 -5.96 -25.71
C VAL A 458 8.10 -4.95 -24.85
N ILE A 459 8.75 -5.41 -23.78
CA ILE A 459 9.44 -4.56 -22.79
C ILE A 459 10.92 -4.91 -22.78
N ASN A 460 11.78 -3.91 -22.87
CA ASN A 460 13.22 -4.03 -22.76
C ASN A 460 13.71 -3.53 -21.40
N PHE A 461 14.14 -4.43 -20.52
CA PHE A 461 14.71 -4.13 -19.22
C PHE A 461 16.21 -3.78 -19.26
N ASN A 462 16.87 -3.94 -20.43
CA ASN A 462 18.23 -3.47 -20.60
C ASN A 462 18.24 -1.93 -20.72
N LEU A 463 18.98 -1.28 -19.85
CA LEU A 463 19.04 0.20 -19.79
C LEU A 463 20.08 0.80 -20.74
N HIS A 464 20.83 -0.03 -21.48
CA HIS A 464 21.96 0.43 -22.29
C HIS A 464 21.82 0.06 -23.76
N ASP A 465 21.23 -1.09 -24.06
CA ASP A 465 21.19 -1.64 -25.42
C ASP A 465 19.80 -1.59 -26.03
N VAL A 466 19.71 -1.17 -27.28
CA VAL A 466 18.53 -1.38 -28.13
C VAL A 466 18.35 -2.89 -28.36
N LYS A 467 17.14 -3.40 -28.23
CA LYS A 467 16.79 -4.76 -28.58
C LYS A 467 15.98 -4.79 -29.88
N ASP A 468 16.55 -5.43 -30.90
CA ASP A 468 15.87 -5.74 -32.18
C ASP A 468 15.55 -7.22 -32.17
N VAL A 469 14.31 -7.53 -31.81
CA VAL A 469 13.88 -8.92 -31.57
C VAL A 469 12.80 -9.35 -32.54
N ARG A 470 12.77 -10.65 -32.82
CA ARG A 470 11.64 -11.30 -33.50
C ARG A 470 10.80 -12.01 -32.47
N VAL A 471 9.56 -11.60 -32.34
CA VAL A 471 8.59 -12.18 -31.40
C VAL A 471 7.74 -13.17 -32.17
N THR A 472 7.89 -14.44 -31.86
CA THR A 472 7.05 -15.53 -32.40
C THR A 472 5.74 -15.57 -31.65
N ILE A 473 4.62 -15.58 -32.38
CA ILE A 473 3.29 -15.87 -31.85
C ILE A 473 2.94 -17.31 -32.28
N PRO A 474 2.80 -18.25 -31.33
CA PRO A 474 2.57 -19.64 -31.64
C PRO A 474 1.17 -19.88 -32.24
N ASP A 475 1.02 -20.97 -33.01
CA ASP A 475 -0.20 -21.29 -33.76
C ASP A 475 -1.48 -21.36 -32.92
N ASP A 476 -1.38 -21.78 -31.68
CA ASP A 476 -2.51 -21.81 -30.77
C ASP A 476 -2.95 -20.38 -30.36
N ALA A 477 -2.00 -19.47 -30.16
CA ALA A 477 -2.30 -18.05 -29.94
C ALA A 477 -2.86 -17.39 -31.19
N VAL A 478 -2.29 -17.65 -32.37
CA VAL A 478 -2.83 -17.16 -33.67
C VAL A 478 -4.30 -17.58 -33.84
N ARG A 479 -4.63 -18.84 -33.55
CA ARG A 479 -6.02 -19.32 -33.58
C ARG A 479 -6.89 -18.68 -32.53
N LEU A 480 -6.39 -18.54 -31.29
CA LEU A 480 -7.09 -17.91 -30.15
C LEU A 480 -7.46 -16.46 -30.47
N LEU A 481 -6.57 -15.76 -31.15
CA LEU A 481 -6.74 -14.35 -31.54
C LEU A 481 -7.62 -14.17 -32.80
N GLY A 482 -8.04 -15.25 -33.44
CA GLY A 482 -8.86 -15.19 -34.67
C GLY A 482 -8.06 -14.81 -35.92
N GLY A 483 -6.74 -14.99 -35.88
CA GLY A 483 -5.79 -14.71 -36.95
C GLY A 483 -4.94 -13.45 -36.70
N CYS A 484 -3.63 -13.61 -36.83
CA CYS A 484 -2.62 -12.54 -36.86
C CYS A 484 -1.36 -13.12 -37.54
N GLU A 485 -0.33 -12.28 -37.73
CA GLU A 485 0.96 -12.81 -38.21
C GLU A 485 1.62 -13.68 -37.13
N GLY A 486 2.30 -14.73 -37.52
CA GLY A 486 2.99 -15.65 -36.61
C GLY A 486 4.32 -15.12 -36.08
N GLU A 487 4.82 -14.01 -36.64
CA GLU A 487 6.07 -13.37 -36.20
C GLU A 487 6.02 -11.86 -36.40
N TYR A 488 6.52 -11.12 -35.40
CA TYR A 488 6.67 -9.65 -35.46
C TYR A 488 8.10 -9.25 -35.13
N ARG A 489 8.72 -8.42 -35.99
CA ARG A 489 9.98 -7.75 -35.67
C ARG A 489 9.70 -6.48 -34.86
N VAL A 490 10.27 -6.39 -33.68
CA VAL A 490 10.06 -5.26 -32.78
C VAL A 490 11.41 -4.71 -32.32
N VAL A 491 11.59 -3.39 -32.52
CA VAL A 491 12.78 -2.66 -32.02
C VAL A 491 12.37 -1.87 -30.79
N VAL A 492 13.01 -2.15 -29.65
CA VAL A 492 12.72 -1.49 -28.36
C VAL A 492 13.98 -0.83 -27.83
N ASN A 493 13.91 0.47 -27.59
CA ASN A 493 15.01 1.23 -27.02
C ASN A 493 15.34 0.79 -25.58
N PRO A 494 16.52 1.16 -25.05
CA PRO A 494 16.90 0.88 -23.68
C PRO A 494 15.88 1.39 -22.67
N GLY A 495 15.44 0.54 -21.73
CA GLY A 495 14.52 0.94 -20.67
C GLY A 495 13.11 1.33 -21.16
N GLU A 496 12.74 0.99 -22.38
CA GLU A 496 11.41 1.31 -22.95
C GLU A 496 10.54 0.09 -23.16
N TYR A 497 9.31 0.32 -23.60
CA TYR A 497 8.39 -0.69 -24.07
C TYR A 497 7.77 -0.28 -25.40
N LYS A 498 7.29 -1.26 -26.16
CA LYS A 498 6.50 -1.07 -27.38
C LYS A 498 5.17 -1.79 -27.27
N VAL A 499 4.14 -1.15 -27.78
CA VAL A 499 2.84 -1.77 -28.02
C VAL A 499 2.60 -1.81 -29.51
N VAL A 500 2.26 -2.98 -30.01
CA VAL A 500 1.92 -3.21 -31.43
C VAL A 500 0.50 -3.76 -31.46
N GLU A 501 -0.37 -3.13 -32.22
CA GLU A 501 -1.69 -3.66 -32.53
C GLU A 501 -1.55 -4.79 -33.55
N ILE A 502 -2.16 -5.98 -33.28
CA ILE A 502 -1.98 -7.21 -34.07
C ILE A 502 -3.29 -7.87 -34.48
#